data_e7ff14e4ad973386bda54f033015327c
#
_entry.id   e7ff14e4ad973386bda54f033015327c
#
_cell.length_a   1.000
_cell.length_b   1.000
_cell.length_c   1.000
_cell.angle_alpha   90.00
_cell.angle_beta   90.00
_cell.angle_gamma   90.00
#
_symmetry.space_group_name_H-M   'P 1'
#
loop_
_entity.id
_entity.type
_entity.pdbx_description
1 polymer ?
#
loop_
_entity_poly.entity_id
_entity_poly.type
_entity_poly.pdbx_seq_one_letter_code
_entity_poly.pdbx_strand_id
1 'polypeptide(L)'
;MDEQSKKRLIAKYSKSSAKRPEGFGGPGGPGGPRPGPGGGKMKVKKPQNTKKAIVRLMGYLSEDKGRLIFVFFCVIAGTIANLAGSYMLRPIINGLTGEGSSAQKLLHSLLTMAGIYIIGVTAQYLQQRIMIGVSQGALEKIRNDLFVKMQHLPVRFYDTNNHGDLMSRYTNDLDAVGDMLNNTVLQIISSVITVVGTLGLMLYTNVWLTIVTVVMVPLMMKAGGAVAGKSRKFYQAQQAAIGTLNGYIEETMTGQKVVKVFCHENVAEEEFEYLNDDLRGKQIFAQFFGGIMGPVMGNLSQVSYSLTAMIGGILCVLQGFDIGGLTVFVNYSRQFSRPINELSMQMNTIFSALAGAERVFQVMDEAPETADAADAVVLNPCKGHVELKDVTFGYVPGHTILKHISLYAKPGQKIAFVGSTGAGKTTITNLINRFYEIDSGEILMDGVDIRKVGRENLRSNIAMVLQDTHLFTGTIRENIRYGRLDATDAEVEQAAKMASAHSFIMRLENGYDTMIEGDGANLSQGQRQLLNIARAAISKAPVLILDEATSSVDTRTERHIEHGMDRLMAERTTLVIAHRLSTVRNANAIMVLENGEIIERGDHDQLLEQKGRYYELYTGKKQLA
;
A
#
# COMPACT_ATOMS: atom_id res chain seq x y z
N MET A 1 -23.85 -20.10 25.01
CA MET A 1 -24.57 -19.63 23.77
C MET A 1 -25.40 -20.72 23.16
N ASP A 2 -26.64 -20.42 22.70
CA ASP A 2 -27.48 -21.36 21.93
C ASP A 2 -27.02 -21.48 20.47
N GLU A 3 -27.47 -22.53 19.76
CA GLU A 3 -26.98 -22.83 18.40
C GLU A 3 -27.39 -21.77 17.36
N GLN A 4 -28.50 -21.06 17.61
CA GLN A 4 -29.00 -20.00 16.75
C GLN A 4 -28.16 -18.72 16.91
N SER A 5 -27.76 -18.38 18.12
CA SER A 5 -26.85 -17.27 18.43
C SER A 5 -25.46 -17.50 17.82
N LYS A 6 -24.94 -18.73 17.90
CA LYS A 6 -23.67 -19.14 17.28
C LYS A 6 -23.66 -18.92 15.76
N LYS A 7 -24.75 -19.35 15.08
CA LYS A 7 -24.89 -19.14 13.63
C LYS A 7 -25.01 -17.65 13.26
N ARG A 8 -25.72 -16.85 14.09
CA ARG A 8 -25.81 -15.40 13.88
C ARG A 8 -24.47 -14.69 14.05
N LEU A 9 -23.69 -15.08 15.04
CA LEU A 9 -22.37 -14.52 15.31
C LEU A 9 -21.43 -14.73 14.11
N ILE A 10 -21.30 -15.97 13.63
CA ILE A 10 -20.51 -16.26 12.41
C ILE A 10 -21.01 -15.48 11.22
N ALA A 11 -22.34 -15.42 11.02
CA ALA A 11 -22.93 -14.72 9.87
C ALA A 11 -22.71 -13.19 9.93
N LYS A 12 -22.71 -12.59 11.12
CA LYS A 12 -22.44 -11.16 11.36
C LYS A 12 -21.03 -10.80 10.87
N TYR A 13 -20.01 -11.49 11.35
CA TYR A 13 -18.61 -11.17 11.06
C TYR A 13 -18.12 -11.70 9.71
N SER A 14 -18.69 -12.79 9.19
CA SER A 14 -18.36 -13.25 7.83
C SER A 14 -18.87 -12.30 6.74
N LYS A 15 -20.01 -11.63 6.96
CA LYS A 15 -20.52 -10.58 6.05
C LYS A 15 -19.73 -9.28 6.17
N SER A 16 -19.28 -8.94 7.38
CA SER A 16 -18.42 -7.77 7.63
C SER A 16 -17.08 -7.91 6.93
N SER A 17 -16.44 -9.07 7.03
CA SER A 17 -15.17 -9.36 6.33
C SER A 17 -15.30 -9.38 4.80
N ALA A 18 -16.48 -9.70 4.26
CA ALA A 18 -16.74 -9.70 2.82
C ALA A 18 -17.04 -8.30 2.24
N LYS A 19 -17.45 -7.34 3.09
CA LYS A 19 -17.76 -5.95 2.69
C LYS A 19 -16.59 -4.97 2.92
N ARG A 20 -15.52 -5.38 3.59
CA ARG A 20 -14.35 -4.53 3.73
C ARG A 20 -13.68 -4.34 2.37
N PRO A 21 -13.35 -3.09 1.98
CA PRO A 21 -12.38 -2.88 0.91
C PRO A 21 -11.11 -3.66 1.27
N GLU A 22 -10.56 -4.40 0.31
CA GLU A 22 -9.29 -5.11 0.45
C GLU A 22 -8.20 -4.05 0.80
N GLY A 23 -7.81 -3.91 2.08
CA GLY A 23 -6.80 -2.90 2.46
C GLY A 23 -6.73 -2.52 3.94
N PHE A 24 -7.66 -2.94 4.79
CA PHE A 24 -7.54 -2.68 6.23
C PHE A 24 -6.64 -3.73 6.93
N GLY A 25 -5.33 -3.65 6.66
CA GLY A 25 -4.31 -4.09 7.59
C GLY A 25 -3.94 -2.89 8.47
N GLY A 26 -4.27 -2.91 9.75
CA GLY A 26 -3.83 -1.89 10.71
C GLY A 26 -2.31 -1.75 10.71
N PRO A 27 -1.74 -0.61 11.18
CA PRO A 27 -0.31 -0.39 11.20
C PRO A 27 0.35 -1.50 12.04
N GLY A 28 1.09 -2.38 11.37
CA GLY A 28 1.94 -3.37 12.02
C GLY A 28 3.01 -2.66 12.80
N GLY A 29 2.90 -2.65 14.13
CA GLY A 29 3.97 -2.25 15.01
C GLY A 29 5.24 -3.09 14.72
N PRO A 30 6.45 -2.58 14.99
CA PRO A 30 7.70 -3.30 14.77
C PRO A 30 7.75 -4.53 15.70
N GLY A 31 7.48 -5.71 15.20
CA GLY A 31 7.56 -6.98 15.95
C GLY A 31 6.48 -8.02 15.66
N GLY A 32 5.56 -7.80 14.72
CA GLY A 32 4.59 -8.82 14.32
C GLY A 32 5.28 -10.02 13.65
N PRO A 33 4.85 -11.27 13.91
CA PRO A 33 5.44 -12.45 13.29
C PRO A 33 5.29 -12.36 11.77
N ARG A 34 6.41 -12.46 11.05
CA ARG A 34 6.42 -12.60 9.59
C ARG A 34 5.51 -13.75 9.20
N PRO A 35 4.60 -13.61 8.22
CA PRO A 35 3.85 -14.74 7.70
C PRO A 35 4.85 -15.79 7.21
N GLY A 36 4.78 -16.99 7.78
CA GLY A 36 5.55 -18.12 7.32
C GLY A 36 5.22 -18.43 5.86
N PRO A 37 6.04 -19.25 5.15
CA PRO A 37 5.87 -19.57 3.72
C PRO A 37 4.64 -20.45 3.43
N GLY A 38 3.47 -20.02 3.86
CA GLY A 38 2.16 -20.65 3.73
C GLY A 38 1.02 -19.64 3.66
N GLY A 39 1.34 -18.36 3.43
CA GLY A 39 0.36 -17.27 3.35
C GLY A 39 -0.77 -17.62 2.39
N GLY A 40 -2.00 -17.64 2.93
CA GLY A 40 -3.22 -17.95 2.21
C GLY A 40 -3.35 -17.06 0.97
N LYS A 41 -3.66 -17.69 -0.16
CA LYS A 41 -3.92 -16.99 -1.41
C LYS A 41 -5.12 -16.06 -1.21
N MET A 42 -4.90 -14.75 -1.05
CA MET A 42 -5.83 -13.76 -1.58
C MET A 42 -6.27 -14.28 -2.96
N LYS A 43 -7.57 -14.18 -3.29
CA LYS A 43 -7.99 -14.32 -4.68
C LYS A 43 -7.29 -13.22 -5.45
N VAL A 44 -6.09 -13.51 -5.92
CA VAL A 44 -5.37 -12.63 -6.83
C VAL A 44 -6.29 -12.51 -8.04
N LYS A 45 -6.95 -11.35 -8.19
CA LYS A 45 -7.64 -11.04 -9.45
C LYS A 45 -6.60 -11.30 -10.53
N LYS A 46 -6.92 -12.19 -11.47
CA LYS A 46 -6.01 -12.41 -12.60
C LYS A 46 -5.70 -11.04 -13.20
N PRO A 47 -4.42 -10.69 -13.35
CA PRO A 47 -4.05 -9.40 -13.91
C PRO A 47 -4.73 -9.25 -15.27
N GLN A 48 -5.38 -8.10 -15.49
CA GLN A 48 -6.16 -7.86 -16.72
C GLN A 48 -5.25 -7.57 -17.92
N ASN A 49 -4.08 -6.94 -17.67
CA ASN A 49 -3.12 -6.50 -18.68
C ASN A 49 -1.69 -6.99 -18.38
N THR A 50 -1.52 -8.30 -18.12
CA THR A 50 -0.25 -8.94 -17.81
C THR A 50 0.87 -8.55 -18.80
N LYS A 51 0.54 -8.49 -20.10
CA LYS A 51 1.51 -8.14 -21.15
C LYS A 51 2.05 -6.71 -20.99
N LYS A 52 1.18 -5.75 -20.70
CA LYS A 52 1.58 -4.34 -20.49
C LYS A 52 2.48 -4.21 -19.24
N ALA A 53 2.13 -4.91 -18.15
CA ALA A 53 2.93 -4.90 -16.93
C ALA A 53 4.32 -5.52 -17.16
N ILE A 54 4.41 -6.66 -17.86
CA ILE A 54 5.70 -7.30 -18.17
C ILE A 54 6.57 -6.38 -19.05
N VAL A 55 6.01 -5.80 -20.11
CA VAL A 55 6.76 -4.92 -21.02
C VAL A 55 7.32 -3.72 -20.25
N ARG A 56 6.52 -3.13 -19.36
CA ARG A 56 6.95 -1.99 -18.56
C ARG A 56 8.02 -2.36 -17.53
N LEU A 57 7.88 -3.50 -16.85
CA LEU A 57 8.94 -4.03 -15.97
C LEU A 57 10.23 -4.30 -16.74
N MET A 58 10.15 -4.88 -17.94
CA MET A 58 11.32 -5.09 -18.80
C MET A 58 11.94 -3.75 -19.22
N GLY A 59 11.16 -2.68 -19.36
CA GLY A 59 11.67 -1.32 -19.57
C GLY A 59 12.61 -0.88 -18.44
N TYR A 60 12.21 -1.03 -17.19
CA TYR A 60 13.05 -0.70 -16.02
C TYR A 60 14.31 -1.55 -15.91
N LEU A 61 14.24 -2.82 -16.33
CA LEU A 61 15.40 -3.72 -16.35
C LEU A 61 16.32 -3.48 -17.54
N SER A 62 15.84 -2.82 -18.60
CA SER A 62 16.56 -2.68 -19.87
C SER A 62 17.81 -1.81 -19.78
N GLU A 63 17.98 -1.01 -18.76
CA GLU A 63 19.19 -0.21 -18.54
C GLU A 63 20.39 -1.10 -18.16
N ASP A 64 20.15 -2.22 -17.47
CA ASP A 64 21.18 -3.17 -17.04
C ASP A 64 21.29 -4.40 -17.95
N LYS A 65 21.01 -4.27 -19.25
CA LYS A 65 21.02 -5.40 -20.23
C LYS A 65 22.29 -6.23 -20.17
N GLY A 66 23.46 -5.58 -20.09
CA GLY A 66 24.74 -6.29 -20.02
C GLY A 66 24.85 -7.17 -18.78
N ARG A 67 24.41 -6.67 -17.62
CA ARG A 67 24.41 -7.43 -16.36
C ARG A 67 23.40 -8.58 -16.42
N LEU A 68 22.22 -8.38 -17.00
CA LEU A 68 21.21 -9.43 -17.17
C LEU A 68 21.67 -10.54 -18.11
N ILE A 69 22.35 -10.21 -19.22
CA ILE A 69 22.94 -11.19 -20.12
C ILE A 69 24.00 -12.00 -19.38
N PHE A 70 24.86 -11.36 -18.61
CA PHE A 70 25.86 -12.06 -17.81
C PHE A 70 25.23 -12.98 -16.76
N VAL A 71 24.18 -12.54 -16.06
CA VAL A 71 23.39 -13.37 -15.13
C VAL A 71 22.82 -14.59 -15.84
N PHE A 72 22.27 -14.43 -17.05
CA PHE A 72 21.74 -15.53 -17.84
C PHE A 72 22.82 -16.58 -18.17
N PHE A 73 24.03 -16.14 -18.55
CA PHE A 73 25.16 -17.05 -18.74
C PHE A 73 25.58 -17.74 -17.43
N CYS A 74 25.57 -17.03 -16.31
CA CYS A 74 25.87 -17.64 -15.01
C CYS A 74 24.82 -18.70 -14.62
N VAL A 75 23.53 -18.49 -14.92
CA VAL A 75 22.47 -19.48 -14.68
C VAL A 75 22.74 -20.74 -15.49
N ILE A 76 23.06 -20.59 -16.79
CA ILE A 76 23.38 -21.71 -17.66
C ILE A 76 24.61 -22.45 -17.15
N ALA A 77 25.70 -21.74 -16.87
CA ALA A 77 26.96 -22.34 -16.40
C ALA A 77 26.76 -23.08 -15.06
N GLY A 78 26.06 -22.48 -14.10
CA GLY A 78 25.74 -23.10 -12.80
C GLY A 78 24.88 -24.36 -12.96
N THR A 79 23.86 -24.31 -13.83
CA THR A 79 22.99 -25.46 -14.07
C THR A 79 23.74 -26.59 -14.80
N ILE A 80 24.53 -26.26 -15.82
CA ILE A 80 25.37 -27.24 -16.52
C ILE A 80 26.41 -27.86 -15.57
N ALA A 81 27.05 -27.04 -14.72
CA ALA A 81 28.01 -27.56 -13.73
C ALA A 81 27.35 -28.53 -12.75
N ASN A 82 26.12 -28.28 -12.31
CA ASN A 82 25.37 -29.18 -11.44
C ASN A 82 25.07 -30.53 -12.15
N LEU A 83 24.60 -30.48 -13.41
CA LEU A 83 24.32 -31.67 -14.20
C LEU A 83 25.61 -32.47 -14.54
N ALA A 84 26.66 -31.78 -14.94
CA ALA A 84 27.94 -32.38 -15.23
C ALA A 84 28.61 -32.97 -13.96
N GLY A 85 28.51 -32.27 -12.82
CA GLY A 85 28.99 -32.79 -11.53
C GLY A 85 28.29 -34.09 -11.14
N SER A 86 26.99 -34.19 -11.38
CA SER A 86 26.24 -35.44 -11.18
C SER A 86 26.68 -36.54 -12.15
N TYR A 87 27.01 -36.20 -13.42
CA TYR A 87 27.53 -37.17 -14.41
C TYR A 87 28.90 -37.74 -14.02
N MET A 88 29.73 -36.93 -13.34
CA MET A 88 31.08 -37.38 -12.91
C MET A 88 31.03 -38.52 -11.88
N LEU A 89 29.89 -38.81 -11.28
CA LEU A 89 29.72 -40.01 -10.44
C LEU A 89 29.91 -41.30 -11.24
N ARG A 90 29.63 -41.32 -12.57
CA ARG A 90 29.76 -42.49 -13.41
C ARG A 90 31.22 -42.98 -13.51
N PRO A 91 32.20 -42.18 -13.96
CA PRO A 91 33.59 -42.61 -14.03
C PRO A 91 34.19 -42.91 -12.64
N ILE A 92 33.72 -42.20 -11.57
CA ILE A 92 34.19 -42.45 -10.21
C ILE A 92 33.77 -43.85 -9.75
N ILE A 93 32.49 -44.21 -9.90
CA ILE A 93 31.95 -45.51 -9.45
C ILE A 93 32.50 -46.64 -10.31
N ASN A 94 32.53 -46.47 -11.64
CA ASN A 94 33.08 -47.48 -12.53
C ASN A 94 34.59 -47.67 -12.31
N GLY A 95 35.31 -46.62 -11.92
CA GLY A 95 36.72 -46.74 -11.53
C GLY A 95 36.97 -47.45 -10.21
N LEU A 96 35.98 -47.57 -9.34
CA LEU A 96 36.03 -48.30 -8.07
C LEU A 96 35.65 -49.79 -8.25
N THR A 97 34.75 -50.09 -9.20
CA THR A 97 34.19 -51.45 -9.37
C THR A 97 34.89 -52.26 -10.49
N GLY A 98 35.69 -51.62 -11.34
CA GLY A 98 36.37 -52.26 -12.46
C GLY A 98 37.74 -52.91 -12.11
N GLU A 99 38.12 -53.99 -12.82
CA GLU A 99 39.45 -54.57 -12.76
C GLU A 99 40.45 -53.51 -13.29
N GLY A 100 41.36 -53.03 -12.46
CA GLY A 100 42.36 -52.00 -12.81
C GLY A 100 42.08 -50.61 -12.18
N SER A 101 41.40 -50.55 -11.03
CA SER A 101 41.23 -49.34 -10.22
C SER A 101 42.60 -48.75 -9.84
N SER A 102 42.89 -47.54 -10.32
CA SER A 102 44.11 -46.78 -9.98
C SER A 102 43.72 -45.60 -9.12
N ALA A 103 44.34 -45.46 -7.96
CA ALA A 103 44.15 -44.32 -7.07
C ALA A 103 44.39 -42.99 -7.80
N GLN A 104 45.27 -42.98 -8.79
CA GLN A 104 45.56 -41.78 -9.60
C GLN A 104 44.38 -41.38 -10.51
N LYS A 105 43.68 -42.35 -11.14
CA LYS A 105 42.48 -42.11 -11.97
C LYS A 105 41.33 -41.60 -11.10
N LEU A 106 41.14 -42.18 -9.91
CA LEU A 106 40.14 -41.76 -8.95
C LEU A 106 40.39 -40.32 -8.49
N LEU A 107 41.63 -40.01 -8.11
CA LEU A 107 42.01 -38.66 -7.70
C LEU A 107 41.77 -37.66 -8.83
N HIS A 108 42.12 -37.98 -10.08
CA HIS A 108 41.84 -37.09 -11.22
C HIS A 108 40.35 -36.84 -11.42
N SER A 109 39.49 -37.86 -11.32
CA SER A 109 38.04 -37.72 -11.44
C SER A 109 37.44 -36.88 -10.30
N LEU A 110 37.94 -37.04 -9.07
CA LEU A 110 37.52 -36.23 -7.91
C LEU A 110 37.95 -34.78 -8.06
N LEU A 111 39.18 -34.51 -8.51
CA LEU A 111 39.65 -33.14 -8.74
C LEU A 111 38.87 -32.46 -9.88
N THR A 112 38.55 -33.20 -10.96
CA THR A 112 37.71 -32.66 -12.04
C THR A 112 36.31 -32.35 -11.55
N MET A 113 35.67 -33.22 -10.76
CA MET A 113 34.38 -33.00 -10.16
C MET A 113 34.40 -31.77 -9.21
N ALA A 114 35.43 -31.64 -8.36
CA ALA A 114 35.62 -30.49 -7.50
C ALA A 114 35.75 -29.20 -8.31
N GLY A 115 36.53 -29.20 -9.40
CA GLY A 115 36.65 -28.05 -10.30
C GLY A 115 35.30 -27.63 -10.92
N ILE A 116 34.49 -28.60 -11.38
CA ILE A 116 33.15 -28.34 -11.91
C ILE A 116 32.25 -27.70 -10.86
N TYR A 117 32.24 -28.21 -9.61
CA TYR A 117 31.44 -27.64 -8.55
C TYR A 117 31.92 -26.25 -8.11
N ILE A 118 33.24 -26.00 -8.10
CA ILE A 118 33.78 -24.66 -7.81
C ILE A 118 33.28 -23.65 -8.86
N ILE A 119 33.33 -24.02 -10.15
CA ILE A 119 32.78 -23.18 -11.23
C ILE A 119 31.28 -22.94 -11.02
N GLY A 120 30.51 -23.99 -10.70
CA GLY A 120 29.08 -23.91 -10.44
C GLY A 120 28.74 -22.99 -9.29
N VAL A 121 29.40 -23.13 -8.14
CA VAL A 121 29.20 -22.30 -6.96
C VAL A 121 29.58 -20.85 -7.24
N THR A 122 30.69 -20.61 -7.92
CA THR A 122 31.12 -19.26 -8.30
C THR A 122 30.13 -18.62 -9.26
N ALA A 123 29.64 -19.33 -10.24
CA ALA A 123 28.61 -18.83 -11.16
C ALA A 123 27.32 -18.50 -10.44
N GLN A 124 26.87 -19.36 -9.52
CA GLN A 124 25.66 -19.12 -8.71
C GLN A 124 25.84 -17.92 -7.77
N TYR A 125 26.99 -17.75 -7.15
CA TYR A 125 27.29 -16.59 -6.32
C TYR A 125 27.26 -15.28 -7.13
N LEU A 126 27.92 -15.24 -8.29
CA LEU A 126 27.94 -14.06 -9.17
C LEU A 126 26.55 -13.73 -9.69
N GLN A 127 25.80 -14.74 -10.13
CA GLN A 127 24.40 -14.60 -10.54
C GLN A 127 23.56 -13.91 -9.46
N GLN A 128 23.60 -14.41 -8.22
CA GLN A 128 22.80 -13.89 -7.12
C GLN A 128 23.22 -12.46 -6.76
N ARG A 129 24.53 -12.21 -6.65
CA ARG A 129 25.08 -10.91 -6.33
C ARG A 129 24.69 -9.83 -7.32
N ILE A 130 24.79 -10.13 -8.61
CA ILE A 130 24.47 -9.18 -9.68
C ILE A 130 22.97 -8.96 -9.78
N MET A 131 22.17 -10.04 -9.69
CA MET A 131 20.72 -9.94 -9.81
C MET A 131 20.10 -9.12 -8.70
N ILE A 132 20.59 -9.23 -7.45
CA ILE A 132 20.15 -8.37 -6.34
C ILE A 132 20.40 -6.90 -6.69
N GLY A 133 21.58 -6.56 -7.21
CA GLY A 133 21.90 -5.18 -7.61
C GLY A 133 20.95 -4.64 -8.69
N VAL A 134 20.72 -5.43 -9.75
CA VAL A 134 19.82 -5.06 -10.86
C VAL A 134 18.37 -4.89 -10.37
N SER A 135 17.89 -5.86 -9.59
CA SER A 135 16.51 -5.85 -9.10
C SER A 135 16.26 -4.68 -8.12
N GLN A 136 17.17 -4.44 -7.16
CA GLN A 136 17.02 -3.34 -6.23
C GLN A 136 17.11 -1.98 -6.92
N GLY A 137 17.99 -1.83 -7.93
CA GLY A 137 18.05 -0.62 -8.74
C GLY A 137 16.76 -0.36 -9.54
N ALA A 138 16.16 -1.40 -10.11
CA ALA A 138 14.87 -1.28 -10.78
C ALA A 138 13.74 -0.89 -9.79
N LEU A 139 13.70 -1.50 -8.60
CA LEU A 139 12.71 -1.17 -7.56
C LEU A 139 12.87 0.26 -7.05
N GLU A 140 14.10 0.73 -6.85
CA GLU A 140 14.38 2.12 -6.47
C GLU A 140 13.80 3.09 -7.49
N LYS A 141 14.02 2.86 -8.79
CA LYS A 141 13.46 3.70 -9.85
C LYS A 141 11.93 3.69 -9.85
N ILE A 142 11.32 2.50 -9.73
CA ILE A 142 9.86 2.37 -9.67
C ILE A 142 9.30 3.13 -8.45
N ARG A 143 9.94 3.04 -7.27
CA ARG A 143 9.53 3.79 -6.08
C ARG A 143 9.63 5.31 -6.29
N ASN A 144 10.73 5.77 -6.87
CA ASN A 144 10.93 7.18 -7.15
C ASN A 144 9.88 7.71 -8.15
N ASP A 145 9.69 7.00 -9.27
CA ASP A 145 8.69 7.39 -10.28
C ASP A 145 7.27 7.40 -9.72
N LEU A 146 6.93 6.39 -8.90
CA LEU A 146 5.65 6.31 -8.21
C LEU A 146 5.47 7.50 -7.26
N PHE A 147 6.49 7.81 -6.45
CA PHE A 147 6.44 8.93 -5.51
C PHE A 147 6.28 10.28 -6.22
N VAL A 148 7.12 10.54 -7.23
CA VAL A 148 7.02 11.76 -8.04
C VAL A 148 5.65 11.88 -8.67
N LYS A 149 5.13 10.78 -9.24
CA LYS A 149 3.79 10.77 -9.83
C LYS A 149 2.72 11.10 -8.81
N MET A 150 2.78 10.50 -7.63
CA MET A 150 1.79 10.76 -6.57
C MET A 150 1.81 12.23 -6.12
N GLN A 151 2.96 12.90 -6.07
CA GLN A 151 3.00 14.34 -5.74
C GLN A 151 2.24 15.23 -6.75
N HIS A 152 2.06 14.76 -7.98
CA HIS A 152 1.38 15.50 -9.05
C HIS A 152 -0.06 15.03 -9.32
N LEU A 153 -0.61 14.13 -8.52
CA LEU A 153 -2.00 13.70 -8.66
C LEU A 153 -2.96 14.71 -8.02
N PRO A 154 -4.18 14.87 -8.58
CA PRO A 154 -5.18 15.78 -8.02
C PRO A 154 -5.68 15.30 -6.65
N VAL A 155 -6.12 16.23 -5.80
CA VAL A 155 -6.67 15.93 -4.46
C VAL A 155 -7.81 14.92 -4.54
N ARG A 156 -8.63 14.97 -5.59
CA ARG A 156 -9.68 13.99 -5.87
C ARG A 156 -9.20 12.53 -5.81
N PHE A 157 -7.98 12.26 -6.26
CA PHE A 157 -7.40 10.91 -6.21
C PHE A 157 -7.26 10.44 -4.76
N TYR A 158 -6.81 11.32 -3.86
CA TYR A 158 -6.63 11.00 -2.43
C TYR A 158 -7.95 10.89 -1.68
N ASP A 159 -8.94 11.72 -2.05
CA ASP A 159 -10.29 11.67 -1.45
C ASP A 159 -11.07 10.39 -1.84
N THR A 160 -10.76 9.82 -3.02
CA THR A 160 -11.44 8.62 -3.53
C THR A 160 -10.71 7.31 -3.24
N ASN A 161 -9.44 7.35 -2.87
CA ASN A 161 -8.62 6.18 -2.60
C ASN A 161 -8.24 6.09 -1.11
N ASN A 162 -8.26 4.88 -0.58
CA ASN A 162 -7.85 4.65 0.80
C ASN A 162 -6.32 4.78 0.95
N HIS A 163 -5.86 5.55 1.95
CA HIS A 163 -4.44 5.75 2.24
C HIS A 163 -3.70 4.42 2.50
N GLY A 164 -4.34 3.46 3.17
CA GLY A 164 -3.78 2.14 3.43
C GLY A 164 -3.52 1.35 2.14
N ASP A 165 -4.41 1.45 1.16
CA ASP A 165 -4.25 0.82 -0.15
C ASP A 165 -3.09 1.45 -0.94
N LEU A 166 -2.95 2.77 -0.87
CA LEU A 166 -1.84 3.49 -1.50
C LEU A 166 -0.50 3.10 -0.86
N MET A 167 -0.43 3.01 0.47
CA MET A 167 0.76 2.54 1.18
C MET A 167 1.11 1.09 0.84
N SER A 168 0.10 0.21 0.69
CA SER A 168 0.31 -1.19 0.29
C SER A 168 0.99 -1.32 -1.07
N ARG A 169 0.83 -0.33 -1.97
CA ARG A 169 1.53 -0.31 -3.27
C ARG A 169 3.04 -0.07 -3.13
N TYR A 170 3.45 0.74 -2.15
CA TYR A 170 4.88 0.96 -1.84
C TYR A 170 5.53 -0.21 -1.11
N THR A 171 4.75 -0.96 -0.33
CA THR A 171 5.25 -2.06 0.49
C THR A 171 4.97 -3.40 -0.20
N ASN A 172 3.81 -3.98 0.02
CA ASN A 172 3.47 -5.35 -0.37
C ASN A 172 3.57 -5.60 -1.89
N ASP A 173 3.12 -4.64 -2.72
CA ASP A 173 3.10 -4.83 -4.17
C ASP A 173 4.51 -4.75 -4.76
N LEU A 174 5.32 -3.78 -4.33
CA LEU A 174 6.71 -3.67 -4.77
C LEU A 174 7.61 -4.77 -4.19
N ASP A 175 7.36 -5.23 -2.96
CA ASP A 175 8.08 -6.37 -2.39
C ASP A 175 7.79 -7.66 -3.17
N ALA A 176 6.53 -7.89 -3.57
CA ALA A 176 6.17 -9.01 -4.43
C ALA A 176 6.86 -8.95 -5.80
N VAL A 177 6.99 -7.76 -6.39
CA VAL A 177 7.76 -7.55 -7.63
C VAL A 177 9.25 -7.84 -7.38
N GLY A 178 9.80 -7.37 -6.26
CA GLY A 178 11.19 -7.64 -5.87
C GLY A 178 11.49 -9.13 -5.72
N ASP A 179 10.64 -9.87 -5.04
CA ASP A 179 10.77 -11.32 -4.88
C ASP A 179 10.69 -12.06 -6.21
N MET A 180 9.79 -11.63 -7.10
CA MET A 180 9.70 -12.18 -8.43
C MET A 180 11.00 -11.96 -9.22
N LEU A 181 11.54 -10.76 -9.23
CA LEU A 181 12.74 -10.40 -9.97
C LEU A 181 13.98 -11.08 -9.38
N ASN A 182 14.15 -11.07 -8.06
CA ASN A 182 15.33 -11.62 -7.40
C ASN A 182 15.42 -13.16 -7.48
N ASN A 183 14.29 -13.84 -7.28
CA ASN A 183 14.28 -15.28 -7.05
C ASN A 183 13.50 -16.03 -8.13
N THR A 184 12.25 -15.62 -8.39
CA THR A 184 11.31 -16.44 -9.16
C THR A 184 11.73 -16.59 -10.63
N VAL A 185 12.15 -15.51 -11.28
CA VAL A 185 12.56 -15.53 -12.69
C VAL A 185 13.79 -16.41 -12.87
N LEU A 186 14.80 -16.25 -12.01
CA LEU A 186 16.03 -17.07 -12.06
C LEU A 186 15.72 -18.54 -11.81
N GLN A 187 14.88 -18.83 -10.81
CA GLN A 187 14.48 -20.20 -10.49
C GLN A 187 13.75 -20.88 -11.64
N ILE A 188 12.85 -20.16 -12.34
CA ILE A 188 12.15 -20.71 -13.50
C ILE A 188 13.11 -21.02 -14.64
N ILE A 189 14.02 -20.10 -14.97
CA ILE A 189 15.02 -20.32 -16.01
C ILE A 189 15.89 -21.53 -15.66
N SER A 190 16.43 -21.60 -14.45
CA SER A 190 17.22 -22.72 -13.97
C SER A 190 16.42 -24.03 -13.98
N SER A 191 15.17 -24.03 -13.54
CA SER A 191 14.29 -25.20 -13.53
C SER A 191 14.01 -25.74 -14.95
N VAL A 192 13.73 -24.85 -15.90
CA VAL A 192 13.51 -25.23 -17.31
C VAL A 192 14.78 -25.87 -17.90
N ILE A 193 15.96 -25.24 -17.71
CA ILE A 193 17.24 -25.77 -18.18
C ILE A 193 17.53 -27.11 -17.50
N THR A 194 17.27 -27.23 -16.20
CA THR A 194 17.47 -28.51 -15.46
C THR A 194 16.57 -29.61 -16.01
N VAL A 195 15.29 -29.36 -16.23
CA VAL A 195 14.33 -30.35 -16.74
C VAL A 195 14.76 -30.81 -18.15
N VAL A 196 15.06 -29.87 -19.06
CA VAL A 196 15.47 -30.18 -20.43
C VAL A 196 16.81 -30.89 -20.44
N GLY A 197 17.80 -30.39 -19.72
CA GLY A 197 19.13 -30.97 -19.63
C GLY A 197 19.14 -32.37 -18.99
N THR A 198 18.41 -32.52 -17.88
CA THR A 198 18.26 -33.83 -17.21
C THR A 198 17.57 -34.85 -18.13
N LEU A 199 16.47 -34.45 -18.80
CA LEU A 199 15.78 -35.33 -19.74
C LEU A 199 16.71 -35.78 -20.90
N GLY A 200 17.48 -34.84 -21.47
CA GLY A 200 18.45 -35.14 -22.51
C GLY A 200 19.55 -36.12 -22.03
N LEU A 201 20.09 -35.91 -20.83
CA LEU A 201 21.08 -36.80 -20.23
C LEU A 201 20.51 -38.17 -19.84
N MET A 202 19.27 -38.25 -19.42
CA MET A 202 18.57 -39.51 -19.15
C MET A 202 18.35 -40.31 -20.42
N LEU A 203 17.92 -39.68 -21.51
CA LEU A 203 17.78 -40.34 -22.82
C LEU A 203 19.11 -40.83 -23.35
N TYR A 204 20.18 -40.05 -23.19
CA TYR A 204 21.54 -40.45 -23.55
C TYR A 204 22.06 -41.64 -22.74
N THR A 205 21.70 -41.68 -21.44
CA THR A 205 22.19 -42.75 -20.54
C THR A 205 21.46 -44.07 -20.77
N ASN A 206 20.11 -44.04 -20.74
CA ASN A 206 19.27 -45.23 -21.01
C ASN A 206 17.81 -44.81 -21.29
N VAL A 207 17.32 -45.13 -22.51
CA VAL A 207 15.98 -44.80 -22.98
C VAL A 207 14.87 -45.53 -22.19
N TRP A 208 15.07 -46.81 -21.85
CA TRP A 208 14.08 -47.61 -21.15
C TRP A 208 13.81 -47.10 -19.74
N LEU A 209 14.87 -46.79 -19.01
CA LEU A 209 14.75 -46.18 -17.67
C LEU A 209 14.09 -44.79 -17.73
N THR A 210 14.36 -44.04 -18.81
CA THR A 210 13.75 -42.72 -19.02
C THR A 210 12.23 -42.86 -19.19
N ILE A 211 11.74 -43.81 -19.97
CA ILE A 211 10.31 -44.06 -20.13
C ILE A 211 9.65 -44.37 -18.76
N VAL A 212 10.28 -45.24 -17.96
CA VAL A 212 9.77 -45.56 -16.61
C VAL A 212 9.63 -44.31 -15.75
N THR A 213 10.67 -43.47 -15.71
CA THR A 213 10.63 -42.24 -14.91
C THR A 213 9.60 -41.24 -15.41
N VAL A 214 9.52 -41.04 -16.74
CA VAL A 214 8.55 -40.09 -17.34
C VAL A 214 7.10 -40.54 -17.10
N VAL A 215 6.81 -41.85 -17.14
CA VAL A 215 5.47 -42.39 -16.84
C VAL A 215 5.06 -42.17 -15.39
N MET A 216 6.00 -42.14 -14.45
CA MET A 216 5.72 -41.87 -13.04
C MET A 216 5.31 -40.40 -12.78
N VAL A 217 5.75 -39.44 -13.61
CA VAL A 217 5.45 -38.01 -13.41
C VAL A 217 3.97 -37.71 -13.47
N PRO A 218 3.17 -38.12 -14.48
CA PRO A 218 1.72 -37.93 -14.48
C PRO A 218 1.02 -38.55 -13.28
N LEU A 219 1.49 -39.69 -12.79
CA LEU A 219 0.94 -40.34 -11.60
C LEU A 219 1.17 -39.48 -10.35
N MET A 220 2.38 -38.96 -10.18
CA MET A 220 2.74 -38.04 -9.12
C MET A 220 1.92 -36.74 -9.20
N MET A 221 1.73 -36.19 -10.42
CA MET A 221 0.92 -35.00 -10.63
C MET A 221 -0.57 -35.22 -10.26
N LYS A 222 -1.14 -36.36 -10.60
CA LYS A 222 -2.52 -36.71 -10.21
C LYS A 222 -2.67 -36.86 -8.70
N ALA A 223 -1.76 -37.57 -8.05
CA ALA A 223 -1.78 -37.75 -6.60
C ALA A 223 -1.60 -36.40 -5.87
N GLY A 224 -0.61 -35.62 -6.29
CA GLY A 224 -0.38 -34.27 -5.75
C GLY A 224 -1.56 -33.34 -5.98
N GLY A 225 -2.16 -33.36 -7.17
CA GLY A 225 -3.35 -32.58 -7.51
C GLY A 225 -4.57 -32.94 -6.65
N ALA A 226 -4.78 -34.23 -6.35
CA ALA A 226 -5.88 -34.68 -5.49
C ALA A 226 -5.71 -34.18 -4.04
N VAL A 227 -4.49 -34.25 -3.48
CA VAL A 227 -4.18 -33.72 -2.15
C VAL A 227 -4.28 -32.20 -2.13
N ALA A 228 -3.72 -31.52 -3.12
CA ALA A 228 -3.79 -30.06 -3.25
C ALA A 228 -5.21 -29.53 -3.35
N GLY A 229 -6.10 -30.26 -4.08
CA GLY A 229 -7.52 -29.90 -4.19
C GLY A 229 -8.24 -29.94 -2.83
N LYS A 230 -8.02 -30.98 -2.03
CA LYS A 230 -8.56 -31.07 -0.67
C LYS A 230 -7.96 -30.01 0.25
N SER A 231 -6.64 -29.88 0.26
CA SER A 231 -5.91 -28.87 1.02
C SER A 231 -6.45 -27.46 0.75
N ARG A 232 -6.64 -27.09 -0.51
CA ARG A 232 -7.20 -25.79 -0.90
C ARG A 232 -8.56 -25.50 -0.27
N LYS A 233 -9.45 -26.48 -0.23
CA LYS A 233 -10.79 -26.32 0.37
C LYS A 233 -10.70 -26.00 1.87
N PHE A 234 -9.86 -26.73 2.60
CA PHE A 234 -9.70 -26.53 4.04
C PHE A 234 -8.95 -25.23 4.36
N TYR A 235 -7.92 -24.86 3.58
CA TYR A 235 -7.25 -23.56 3.75
C TYR A 235 -8.19 -22.38 3.48
N GLN A 236 -9.11 -22.50 2.51
CA GLN A 236 -10.14 -21.46 2.29
C GLN A 236 -11.09 -21.33 3.49
N ALA A 237 -11.50 -22.45 4.08
CA ALA A 237 -12.35 -22.45 5.26
C ALA A 237 -11.61 -21.87 6.49
N GLN A 238 -10.34 -22.23 6.69
CA GLN A 238 -9.49 -21.64 7.72
C GLN A 238 -9.34 -20.12 7.53
N GLN A 239 -9.05 -19.66 6.32
CA GLN A 239 -8.87 -18.23 6.04
C GLN A 239 -10.15 -17.43 6.31
N ALA A 240 -11.32 -18.00 5.98
CA ALA A 240 -12.59 -17.37 6.31
C ALA A 240 -12.82 -17.26 7.82
N ALA A 241 -12.46 -18.31 8.59
CA ALA A 241 -12.57 -18.29 10.04
C ALA A 241 -11.60 -17.28 10.69
N ILE A 242 -10.35 -17.19 10.19
CA ILE A 242 -9.40 -16.16 10.62
C ILE A 242 -9.96 -14.75 10.39
N GLY A 243 -10.55 -14.50 9.21
CA GLY A 243 -11.18 -13.21 8.91
C GLY A 243 -12.34 -12.88 9.86
N THR A 244 -13.15 -13.87 10.20
CA THR A 244 -14.26 -13.73 11.16
C THR A 244 -13.74 -13.41 12.57
N LEU A 245 -12.75 -14.16 13.05
CA LEU A 245 -12.14 -13.95 14.37
C LEU A 245 -11.44 -12.60 14.47
N ASN A 246 -10.65 -12.22 13.47
CA ASN A 246 -9.96 -10.93 13.46
C ASN A 246 -10.94 -9.76 13.46
N GLY A 247 -12.06 -9.87 12.70
CA GLY A 247 -13.11 -8.87 12.74
C GLY A 247 -13.74 -8.71 14.12
N TYR A 248 -13.95 -9.81 14.83
CA TYR A 248 -14.43 -9.80 16.22
C TYR A 248 -13.43 -9.14 17.17
N ILE A 249 -12.16 -9.54 17.11
CA ILE A 249 -11.09 -8.98 17.94
C ILE A 249 -10.99 -7.46 17.75
N GLU A 250 -10.97 -7.01 16.50
CA GLU A 250 -10.85 -5.57 16.18
C GLU A 250 -12.05 -4.77 16.72
N GLU A 251 -13.28 -5.27 16.52
CA GLU A 251 -14.49 -4.62 17.04
C GLU A 251 -14.47 -4.54 18.58
N THR A 252 -14.13 -5.66 19.25
CA THR A 252 -14.07 -5.74 20.71
C THR A 252 -12.97 -4.86 21.29
N MET A 253 -11.76 -4.86 20.70
CA MET A 253 -10.64 -4.03 21.17
C MET A 253 -10.89 -2.55 20.96
N THR A 254 -11.44 -2.18 19.81
CA THR A 254 -11.84 -0.78 19.54
C THR A 254 -12.94 -0.32 20.49
N GLY A 255 -13.90 -1.22 20.76
CA GLY A 255 -15.02 -0.98 21.68
C GLY A 255 -14.73 -1.29 23.15
N GLN A 256 -13.47 -1.54 23.56
CA GLN A 256 -13.14 -2.04 24.90
C GLN A 256 -13.70 -1.18 26.05
N LYS A 257 -13.75 0.13 25.88
CA LYS A 257 -14.38 1.03 26.86
C LYS A 257 -15.88 0.73 27.05
N VAL A 258 -16.57 0.40 25.97
CA VAL A 258 -18.00 0.04 25.99
C VAL A 258 -18.19 -1.30 26.67
N VAL A 259 -17.37 -2.31 26.33
CA VAL A 259 -17.38 -3.63 26.99
C VAL A 259 -17.23 -3.47 28.51
N LYS A 260 -16.26 -2.64 28.95
CA LYS A 260 -15.98 -2.39 30.37
C LYS A 260 -17.13 -1.66 31.08
N VAL A 261 -17.68 -0.59 30.48
CA VAL A 261 -18.77 0.21 31.09
C VAL A 261 -20.03 -0.62 31.28
N PHE A 262 -20.32 -1.54 30.35
CA PHE A 262 -21.51 -2.40 30.44
C PHE A 262 -21.23 -3.77 31.08
N CYS A 263 -20.02 -4.02 31.58
CA CYS A 263 -19.60 -5.28 32.23
C CYS A 263 -19.90 -6.53 31.37
N HIS A 264 -19.62 -6.44 30.07
CA HIS A 264 -19.91 -7.51 29.09
C HIS A 264 -18.68 -8.38 28.80
N GLU A 265 -17.65 -8.39 29.66
CA GLU A 265 -16.42 -9.16 29.46
C GLU A 265 -16.69 -10.65 29.30
N ASN A 266 -17.49 -11.23 30.20
CA ASN A 266 -17.80 -12.67 30.15
C ASN A 266 -18.51 -13.09 28.86
N VAL A 267 -19.40 -12.22 28.34
CA VAL A 267 -20.06 -12.47 27.05
C VAL A 267 -19.06 -12.42 25.90
N ALA A 268 -18.18 -11.41 25.94
CA ALA A 268 -17.15 -11.26 24.91
C ALA A 268 -16.15 -12.43 24.91
N GLU A 269 -15.80 -12.96 26.10
CA GLU A 269 -14.94 -14.14 26.24
C GLU A 269 -15.63 -15.40 25.69
N GLU A 270 -16.91 -15.64 26.01
CA GLU A 270 -17.68 -16.79 25.49
C GLU A 270 -17.81 -16.76 23.97
N GLU A 271 -18.07 -15.58 23.39
CA GLU A 271 -18.15 -15.39 21.94
C GLU A 271 -16.79 -15.62 21.25
N PHE A 272 -15.70 -15.08 21.85
CA PHE A 272 -14.35 -15.30 21.36
C PHE A 272 -13.95 -16.77 21.41
N GLU A 273 -14.19 -17.46 22.53
CA GLU A 273 -13.87 -18.88 22.70
C GLU A 273 -14.56 -19.71 21.62
N TYR A 274 -15.83 -19.45 21.36
CA TYR A 274 -16.56 -20.14 20.29
C TYR A 274 -15.97 -19.93 18.89
N LEU A 275 -15.63 -18.67 18.53
CA LEU A 275 -15.01 -18.35 17.23
C LEU A 275 -13.61 -18.95 17.10
N ASN A 276 -12.86 -18.99 18.22
CA ASN A 276 -11.53 -19.57 18.28
C ASN A 276 -11.57 -21.10 18.14
N ASP A 277 -12.55 -21.76 18.74
CA ASP A 277 -12.76 -23.20 18.58
C ASP A 277 -13.19 -23.57 17.15
N ASP A 278 -14.04 -22.77 16.50
CA ASP A 278 -14.40 -22.94 15.07
C ASP A 278 -13.17 -22.81 14.17
N LEU A 279 -12.31 -21.82 14.46
CA LEU A 279 -11.02 -21.66 13.78
C LEU A 279 -10.12 -22.88 14.01
N ARG A 280 -9.97 -23.32 15.27
CA ARG A 280 -9.14 -24.48 15.65
C ARG A 280 -9.57 -25.73 14.87
N GLY A 281 -10.87 -26.02 14.78
CA GLY A 281 -11.38 -27.16 14.04
C GLY A 281 -11.01 -27.10 12.53
N LYS A 282 -11.19 -25.94 11.91
CA LYS A 282 -10.83 -25.72 10.49
C LYS A 282 -9.32 -25.77 10.26
N GLN A 283 -8.54 -25.26 11.20
CA GLN A 283 -7.09 -25.21 11.13
C GLN A 283 -6.47 -26.61 11.22
N ILE A 284 -6.99 -27.50 12.07
CA ILE A 284 -6.54 -28.90 12.17
C ILE A 284 -6.63 -29.58 10.79
N PHE A 285 -7.78 -29.50 10.11
CA PHE A 285 -7.94 -30.10 8.78
C PHE A 285 -7.07 -29.43 7.71
N ALA A 286 -6.95 -28.11 7.73
CA ALA A 286 -6.09 -27.38 6.81
C ALA A 286 -4.61 -27.78 6.96
N GLN A 287 -4.11 -27.85 8.19
CA GLN A 287 -2.74 -28.25 8.49
C GLN A 287 -2.50 -29.73 8.18
N PHE A 288 -3.45 -30.61 8.45
CA PHE A 288 -3.35 -32.03 8.11
C PHE A 288 -3.21 -32.23 6.60
N PHE A 289 -4.12 -31.69 5.80
CA PHE A 289 -4.08 -31.84 4.33
C PHE A 289 -2.95 -31.03 3.70
N GLY A 290 -2.52 -29.94 4.30
CA GLY A 290 -1.32 -29.20 3.88
C GLY A 290 -0.03 -29.96 4.21
N GLY A 291 0.06 -30.49 5.43
CA GLY A 291 1.25 -31.22 5.92
C GLY A 291 1.48 -32.55 5.24
N ILE A 292 0.39 -33.29 4.90
CA ILE A 292 0.52 -34.60 4.25
C ILE A 292 1.02 -34.52 2.79
N MET A 293 0.98 -33.33 2.19
CA MET A 293 1.46 -33.12 0.81
C MET A 293 2.93 -33.50 0.64
N GLY A 294 3.80 -33.07 1.57
CA GLY A 294 5.23 -33.37 1.58
C GLY A 294 5.51 -34.89 1.65
N PRO A 295 5.02 -35.59 2.68
CA PRO A 295 5.15 -37.04 2.78
C PRO A 295 4.62 -37.82 1.57
N VAL A 296 3.45 -37.46 1.03
CA VAL A 296 2.87 -38.14 -0.14
C VAL A 296 3.78 -37.97 -1.35
N MET A 297 4.21 -36.75 -1.66
CA MET A 297 5.11 -36.51 -2.79
C MET A 297 6.49 -37.12 -2.57
N GLY A 298 7.02 -37.08 -1.34
CA GLY A 298 8.29 -37.71 -0.98
C GLY A 298 8.27 -39.23 -1.15
N ASN A 299 7.22 -39.90 -0.66
CA ASN A 299 7.08 -41.35 -0.81
C ASN A 299 6.84 -41.76 -2.24
N LEU A 300 6.06 -41.04 -3.05
CA LEU A 300 5.91 -41.29 -4.47
C LEU A 300 7.25 -41.14 -5.24
N SER A 301 8.05 -40.13 -4.88
CA SER A 301 9.38 -39.95 -5.41
C SER A 301 10.29 -41.12 -5.02
N GLN A 302 10.18 -41.65 -3.80
CA GLN A 302 10.93 -42.80 -3.35
C GLN A 302 10.50 -44.10 -4.05
N VAL A 303 9.20 -44.28 -4.34
CA VAL A 303 8.68 -45.39 -5.16
C VAL A 303 9.24 -45.31 -6.57
N SER A 304 9.24 -44.13 -7.19
CA SER A 304 9.84 -43.89 -8.51
C SER A 304 11.33 -44.24 -8.52
N TYR A 305 12.08 -43.79 -7.49
CA TYR A 305 13.47 -44.12 -7.28
C TYR A 305 13.68 -45.65 -7.19
N SER A 306 12.90 -46.35 -6.34
CA SER A 306 13.03 -47.80 -6.13
C SER A 306 12.72 -48.60 -7.39
N LEU A 307 11.69 -48.23 -8.14
CA LEU A 307 11.35 -48.84 -9.43
C LEU A 307 12.47 -48.64 -10.45
N THR A 308 13.00 -47.41 -10.54
CA THR A 308 14.12 -47.12 -11.43
C THR A 308 15.38 -47.92 -11.06
N ALA A 309 15.68 -48.00 -9.76
CA ALA A 309 16.82 -48.77 -9.27
C ALA A 309 16.65 -50.29 -9.51
N MET A 310 15.44 -50.81 -9.27
CA MET A 310 15.13 -52.24 -9.50
C MET A 310 15.24 -52.60 -10.99
N ILE A 311 14.58 -51.85 -11.88
CA ILE A 311 14.63 -52.10 -13.32
C ILE A 311 16.06 -51.89 -13.85
N GLY A 312 16.73 -50.83 -13.39
CA GLY A 312 18.12 -50.58 -13.74
C GLY A 312 19.10 -51.67 -13.27
N GLY A 313 18.88 -52.23 -12.06
CA GLY A 313 19.64 -53.37 -11.56
C GLY A 313 19.44 -54.64 -12.42
N ILE A 314 18.19 -54.90 -12.85
CA ILE A 314 17.91 -55.98 -13.82
C ILE A 314 18.65 -55.77 -15.14
N LEU A 315 18.67 -54.54 -15.66
CA LEU A 315 19.41 -54.20 -16.89
C LEU A 315 20.92 -54.32 -16.71
N CYS A 316 21.46 -54.04 -15.51
CA CYS A 316 22.89 -54.29 -15.24
C CYS A 316 23.24 -55.79 -15.34
N VAL A 317 22.38 -56.67 -14.83
CA VAL A 317 22.63 -58.13 -14.85
C VAL A 317 22.38 -58.73 -16.25
N LEU A 318 21.27 -58.32 -16.92
CA LEU A 318 20.85 -58.93 -18.18
C LEU A 318 21.50 -58.32 -19.44
N GLN A 319 21.79 -57.02 -19.41
CA GLN A 319 22.27 -56.29 -20.59
C GLN A 319 23.66 -55.64 -20.38
N GLY A 320 24.32 -55.89 -19.27
CA GLY A 320 25.65 -55.34 -18.99
C GLY A 320 25.65 -53.80 -18.79
N PHE A 321 24.52 -53.21 -18.36
CA PHE A 321 24.47 -51.77 -18.07
C PHE A 321 25.39 -51.47 -16.88
N ASP A 322 26.22 -50.44 -16.98
CA ASP A 322 27.22 -50.11 -15.94
C ASP A 322 26.59 -49.55 -14.65
N ILE A 323 27.14 -49.92 -13.50
CA ILE A 323 26.66 -49.54 -12.18
C ILE A 323 26.77 -48.03 -11.97
N GLY A 324 27.84 -47.42 -12.52
CA GLY A 324 28.00 -45.96 -12.47
C GLY A 324 26.91 -45.23 -13.26
N GLY A 325 26.52 -45.77 -14.44
CA GLY A 325 25.40 -45.26 -15.23
C GLY A 325 24.06 -45.35 -14.50
N LEU A 326 23.81 -46.47 -13.81
CA LEU A 326 22.63 -46.64 -12.97
C LEU A 326 22.58 -45.59 -11.85
N THR A 327 23.70 -45.38 -11.16
CA THR A 327 23.76 -44.40 -10.06
C THR A 327 23.49 -42.98 -10.55
N VAL A 328 24.07 -42.58 -11.68
CA VAL A 328 23.82 -41.27 -12.31
C VAL A 328 22.38 -41.14 -12.75
N PHE A 329 21.81 -42.19 -13.37
CA PHE A 329 20.42 -42.18 -13.83
C PHE A 329 19.44 -41.98 -12.68
N VAL A 330 19.64 -42.67 -11.58
CA VAL A 330 18.81 -42.54 -10.38
C VAL A 330 18.91 -41.13 -9.80
N ASN A 331 20.09 -40.51 -9.82
CA ASN A 331 20.25 -39.09 -9.43
C ASN A 331 19.49 -38.15 -10.37
N TYR A 332 19.56 -38.35 -11.67
CA TYR A 332 18.81 -37.57 -12.65
C TYR A 332 17.30 -37.73 -12.50
N SER A 333 16.79 -38.91 -12.17
CA SER A 333 15.38 -39.14 -11.88
C SER A 333 14.87 -38.26 -10.75
N ARG A 334 15.68 -38.06 -9.70
CA ARG A 334 15.36 -37.13 -8.61
C ARG A 334 15.45 -35.67 -9.06
N GLN A 335 16.48 -35.28 -9.79
CA GLN A 335 16.66 -33.92 -10.30
C GLN A 335 15.60 -33.52 -11.32
N PHE A 336 15.03 -34.48 -12.06
CA PHE A 336 13.94 -34.24 -13.02
C PHE A 336 12.61 -33.93 -12.33
N SER A 337 12.30 -34.63 -11.24
CA SER A 337 10.99 -34.51 -10.57
C SER A 337 10.86 -33.24 -9.73
N ARG A 338 11.93 -32.73 -9.12
CA ARG A 338 11.96 -31.60 -8.21
C ARG A 338 11.53 -30.26 -8.87
N PRO A 339 12.11 -29.83 -10.01
CA PRO A 339 11.77 -28.58 -10.66
C PRO A 339 10.31 -28.50 -11.12
N ILE A 340 9.68 -29.62 -11.46
CA ILE A 340 8.27 -29.66 -11.89
C ILE A 340 7.34 -29.19 -10.78
N ASN A 341 7.61 -29.59 -9.54
CA ASN A 341 6.86 -29.11 -8.37
C ASN A 341 7.15 -27.64 -8.07
N GLU A 342 8.42 -27.23 -8.15
CA GLU A 342 8.86 -25.85 -7.91
C GLU A 342 8.21 -24.87 -8.92
N LEU A 343 8.18 -25.20 -10.20
CA LEU A 343 7.55 -24.39 -11.25
C LEU A 343 6.07 -24.09 -10.94
N SER A 344 5.32 -25.10 -10.44
CA SER A 344 3.92 -24.92 -10.07
C SER A 344 3.73 -23.91 -8.91
N MET A 345 4.66 -23.88 -7.96
CA MET A 345 4.64 -22.93 -6.84
C MET A 345 5.03 -21.52 -7.31
N GLN A 346 6.05 -21.40 -8.17
CA GLN A 346 6.54 -20.12 -8.68
C GLN A 346 5.53 -19.38 -9.54
N MET A 347 4.64 -20.09 -10.25
CA MET A 347 3.56 -19.47 -11.05
C MET A 347 2.65 -18.58 -10.22
N ASN A 348 2.38 -18.94 -8.96
CA ASN A 348 1.55 -18.10 -8.07
C ASN A 348 2.27 -16.81 -7.68
N THR A 349 3.59 -16.91 -7.41
CA THR A 349 4.42 -15.73 -7.09
C THR A 349 4.45 -14.76 -8.27
N ILE A 350 4.60 -15.28 -9.49
CA ILE A 350 4.53 -14.46 -10.72
C ILE A 350 3.18 -13.76 -10.83
N PHE A 351 2.06 -14.48 -10.70
CA PHE A 351 0.74 -13.85 -10.82
C PHE A 351 0.50 -12.80 -9.73
N SER A 352 0.96 -13.04 -8.50
CA SER A 352 0.87 -12.06 -7.42
C SER A 352 1.69 -10.82 -7.71
N ALA A 353 2.94 -10.99 -8.15
CA ALA A 353 3.84 -9.89 -8.48
C ALA A 353 3.34 -9.07 -9.68
N LEU A 354 2.83 -9.74 -10.73
CA LEU A 354 2.26 -9.05 -11.88
C LEU A 354 0.99 -8.28 -11.54
N ALA A 355 0.14 -8.81 -10.66
CA ALA A 355 -1.02 -8.08 -10.16
C ALA A 355 -0.60 -6.87 -9.30
N GLY A 356 0.45 -7.00 -8.47
CA GLY A 356 1.05 -5.88 -7.74
C GLY A 356 1.61 -4.82 -8.68
N ALA A 357 2.40 -5.23 -9.67
CA ALA A 357 2.95 -4.34 -10.69
C ALA A 357 1.84 -3.60 -11.46
N GLU A 358 0.75 -4.29 -11.82
CA GLU A 358 -0.39 -3.68 -12.50
C GLU A 358 -1.03 -2.57 -11.64
N ARG A 359 -1.24 -2.81 -10.33
CA ARG A 359 -1.77 -1.78 -9.41
C ARG A 359 -0.83 -0.58 -9.26
N VAL A 360 0.47 -0.82 -9.14
CA VAL A 360 1.48 0.26 -9.11
C VAL A 360 1.44 1.08 -10.40
N PHE A 361 1.42 0.41 -11.55
CA PHE A 361 1.38 1.10 -12.84
C PHE A 361 0.04 1.80 -13.12
N GLN A 362 -1.07 1.34 -12.56
CA GLN A 362 -2.35 2.05 -12.62
C GLN A 362 -2.24 3.43 -11.99
N VAL A 363 -1.59 3.56 -10.81
CA VAL A 363 -1.36 4.88 -10.20
C VAL A 363 -0.45 5.74 -11.06
N MET A 364 0.59 5.15 -11.65
CA MET A 364 1.49 5.89 -12.54
C MET A 364 0.80 6.37 -13.83
N ASP A 365 -0.24 5.66 -14.28
CA ASP A 365 -1.00 5.98 -15.49
C ASP A 365 -2.17 6.96 -15.22
N GLU A 366 -2.49 7.25 -13.94
CA GLU A 366 -3.52 8.23 -13.58
C GLU A 366 -3.18 9.61 -14.16
N ALA A 367 -4.20 10.36 -14.55
CA ALA A 367 -4.00 11.70 -15.06
C ALA A 367 -3.44 12.61 -13.95
N PRO A 368 -2.35 13.34 -14.18
CA PRO A 368 -1.87 14.34 -13.24
C PRO A 368 -2.88 15.48 -13.11
N GLU A 369 -2.70 16.32 -12.10
CA GLU A 369 -3.44 17.59 -12.01
C GLU A 369 -3.29 18.36 -13.34
N THR A 370 -4.40 18.96 -13.84
CA THR A 370 -4.41 19.63 -15.14
C THR A 370 -3.25 20.64 -15.22
N ALA A 371 -2.45 20.61 -16.27
CA ALA A 371 -1.35 21.54 -16.41
C ALA A 371 -1.88 22.99 -16.48
N ASP A 372 -1.12 23.94 -15.93
CA ASP A 372 -1.45 25.34 -16.06
C ASP A 372 -1.31 25.77 -17.55
N ALA A 373 -2.07 26.79 -17.94
CA ALA A 373 -1.99 27.35 -19.29
C ALA A 373 -0.58 27.93 -19.55
N ALA A 374 -0.10 27.82 -20.78
CA ALA A 374 1.23 28.35 -21.13
C ALA A 374 1.34 29.89 -20.94
N ASP A 375 0.21 30.57 -20.95
CA ASP A 375 0.03 32.00 -20.72
C ASP A 375 -0.56 32.32 -19.35
N ALA A 376 -0.33 31.44 -18.37
CA ALA A 376 -0.87 31.61 -17.03
C ALA A 376 -0.45 32.94 -16.40
N VAL A 377 -1.44 33.67 -15.89
CA VAL A 377 -1.25 34.98 -15.26
C VAL A 377 -0.67 34.83 -13.86
N VAL A 378 0.24 35.73 -13.48
CA VAL A 378 0.78 35.86 -12.14
C VAL A 378 0.09 37.06 -11.45
N LEU A 379 -0.58 36.79 -10.34
CA LEU A 379 -1.19 37.83 -9.50
C LEU A 379 -0.11 38.44 -8.59
N ASN A 380 0.41 39.62 -8.96
CA ASN A 380 1.40 40.31 -8.16
C ASN A 380 1.30 41.84 -8.34
N PRO A 381 0.92 42.61 -7.31
CA PRO A 381 0.46 42.15 -5.99
C PRO A 381 -0.98 41.62 -6.02
N CYS A 382 -1.26 40.55 -5.26
CA CYS A 382 -2.62 40.07 -5.04
C CYS A 382 -3.27 40.88 -3.89
N LYS A 383 -4.43 41.48 -4.16
CA LYS A 383 -5.20 42.24 -3.17
C LYS A 383 -6.18 41.36 -2.38
N GLY A 384 -6.51 40.18 -2.93
CA GLY A 384 -7.38 39.22 -2.30
C GLY A 384 -8.88 39.46 -2.48
N HIS A 385 -9.29 40.08 -3.58
CA HIS A 385 -10.72 40.13 -3.96
C HIS A 385 -11.13 38.79 -4.55
N VAL A 386 -12.04 38.07 -3.90
CA VAL A 386 -12.57 36.78 -4.35
C VAL A 386 -14.01 36.94 -4.80
N GLU A 387 -14.36 36.46 -5.99
CA GLU A 387 -15.72 36.53 -6.53
C GLU A 387 -16.09 35.18 -7.20
N LEU A 388 -17.27 34.65 -6.85
CA LEU A 388 -17.89 33.50 -7.50
C LEU A 388 -19.09 33.99 -8.30
N LYS A 389 -19.20 33.60 -9.57
CA LYS A 389 -20.29 33.96 -10.48
C LYS A 389 -20.98 32.72 -11.00
N ASP A 390 -22.19 32.48 -10.56
CA ASP A 390 -23.08 31.42 -11.03
C ASP A 390 -22.43 30.01 -11.01
N VAL A 391 -21.67 29.71 -9.94
CA VAL A 391 -20.87 28.50 -9.83
C VAL A 391 -21.74 27.29 -9.53
N THR A 392 -21.66 26.28 -10.39
CA THR A 392 -22.29 24.97 -10.22
C THR A 392 -21.21 23.90 -10.18
N PHE A 393 -21.35 22.93 -9.25
CA PHE A 393 -20.35 21.89 -9.08
C PHE A 393 -20.90 20.60 -8.45
N GLY A 394 -20.35 19.45 -8.88
CA GLY A 394 -20.55 18.14 -8.25
C GLY A 394 -19.30 17.26 -8.25
N TYR A 395 -19.05 16.54 -7.17
CA TYR A 395 -17.92 15.59 -7.08
C TYR A 395 -18.09 14.39 -8.02
N VAL A 396 -19.34 14.02 -8.31
CA VAL A 396 -19.68 12.89 -9.19
C VAL A 396 -20.58 13.41 -10.31
N PRO A 397 -20.33 13.05 -11.58
CA PRO A 397 -21.20 13.45 -12.69
C PRO A 397 -22.67 13.11 -12.41
N GLY A 398 -23.56 14.08 -12.59
CA GLY A 398 -25.00 13.94 -12.34
C GLY A 398 -25.46 14.14 -10.89
N HIS A 399 -24.54 14.38 -9.95
CA HIS A 399 -24.88 14.70 -8.57
C HIS A 399 -24.33 16.09 -8.19
N THR A 400 -25.14 17.12 -8.42
CA THR A 400 -24.79 18.51 -8.13
C THR A 400 -24.82 18.80 -6.64
N ILE A 401 -23.72 19.32 -6.10
CA ILE A 401 -23.58 19.73 -4.69
C ILE A 401 -23.79 21.23 -4.52
N LEU A 402 -23.24 22.06 -5.42
CA LEU A 402 -23.43 23.51 -5.40
C LEU A 402 -24.19 23.93 -6.66
N LYS A 403 -25.20 24.80 -6.47
CA LYS A 403 -26.10 25.24 -7.52
C LYS A 403 -26.13 26.77 -7.54
N HIS A 404 -25.67 27.32 -8.67
CA HIS A 404 -25.76 28.75 -8.95
C HIS A 404 -25.20 29.66 -7.84
N ILE A 405 -24.07 29.27 -7.23
CA ILE A 405 -23.46 30.04 -6.14
C ILE A 405 -22.85 31.32 -6.68
N SER A 406 -23.35 32.46 -6.17
CA SER A 406 -22.82 33.79 -6.47
C SER A 406 -22.53 34.54 -5.17
N LEU A 407 -21.25 34.92 -4.98
CA LEU A 407 -20.82 35.71 -3.82
C LEU A 407 -19.54 36.50 -4.17
N TYR A 408 -19.25 37.51 -3.36
CA TYR A 408 -17.98 38.22 -3.41
C TYR A 408 -17.46 38.54 -2.00
N ALA A 409 -16.14 38.57 -1.88
CA ALA A 409 -15.42 39.04 -0.71
C ALA A 409 -14.42 40.12 -1.14
N LYS A 410 -14.62 41.36 -0.69
CA LYS A 410 -13.68 42.46 -0.96
C LYS A 410 -12.40 42.29 -0.13
N PRO A 411 -11.28 42.92 -0.54
CA PRO A 411 -10.06 42.89 0.26
C PRO A 411 -10.29 43.27 1.72
N GLY A 412 -9.83 42.44 2.66
CA GLY A 412 -10.00 42.65 4.09
C GLY A 412 -11.37 42.28 4.67
N GLN A 413 -12.34 41.85 3.87
CA GLN A 413 -13.63 41.41 4.35
C GLN A 413 -13.61 40.00 4.93
N LYS A 414 -14.39 39.78 5.99
CA LYS A 414 -14.65 38.48 6.59
C LYS A 414 -16.04 37.98 6.17
N ILE A 415 -16.08 36.86 5.45
CA ILE A 415 -17.30 36.19 5.02
C ILE A 415 -17.45 34.90 5.81
N ALA A 416 -18.59 34.69 6.48
CA ALA A 416 -18.89 33.46 7.20
C ALA A 416 -19.90 32.60 6.43
N PHE A 417 -19.59 31.33 6.28
CA PHE A 417 -20.50 30.31 5.74
C PHE A 417 -21.19 29.56 6.89
N VAL A 418 -22.49 29.54 6.89
CA VAL A 418 -23.33 28.90 7.91
C VAL A 418 -24.32 27.96 7.21
N GLY A 419 -24.67 26.85 7.82
CA GLY A 419 -25.63 25.89 7.26
C GLY A 419 -25.39 24.49 7.81
N SER A 420 -26.30 23.55 7.54
CA SER A 420 -26.20 22.17 7.97
C SER A 420 -24.99 21.44 7.37
N THR A 421 -24.60 20.32 8.02
CA THR A 421 -23.58 19.42 7.46
C THR A 421 -24.02 18.94 6.06
N GLY A 422 -23.12 18.98 5.10
CA GLY A 422 -23.41 18.62 3.70
C GLY A 422 -24.03 19.75 2.86
N ALA A 423 -24.26 20.95 3.40
CA ALA A 423 -24.80 22.09 2.63
C ALA A 423 -23.85 22.65 1.55
N GLY A 424 -22.59 22.19 1.48
CA GLY A 424 -21.61 22.62 0.48
C GLY A 424 -20.58 23.65 0.97
N LYS A 425 -20.49 23.94 2.25
CA LYS A 425 -19.55 24.95 2.83
C LYS A 425 -18.10 24.65 2.49
N THR A 426 -17.59 23.46 2.83
CA THR A 426 -16.22 23.04 2.55
C THR A 426 -15.96 22.88 1.04
N THR A 427 -17.01 22.58 0.27
CA THR A 427 -16.91 22.50 -1.20
C THR A 427 -16.53 23.85 -1.82
N ILE A 428 -17.12 24.97 -1.33
CA ILE A 428 -16.79 26.32 -1.81
C ILE A 428 -15.29 26.60 -1.59
N THR A 429 -14.76 26.29 -0.41
CA THR A 429 -13.34 26.54 -0.09
C THR A 429 -12.40 25.67 -0.90
N ASN A 430 -12.78 24.42 -1.19
CA ASN A 430 -12.02 23.52 -2.06
C ASN A 430 -11.96 24.03 -3.51
N LEU A 431 -13.04 24.63 -4.01
CA LEU A 431 -13.09 25.23 -5.34
C LEU A 431 -12.24 26.50 -5.46
N ILE A 432 -12.21 27.36 -4.43
CA ILE A 432 -11.38 28.57 -4.40
C ILE A 432 -9.88 28.21 -4.42
N ASN A 433 -9.48 27.12 -3.75
CA ASN A 433 -8.12 26.57 -3.81
C ASN A 433 -7.82 25.83 -5.12
N ARG A 434 -8.82 25.70 -5.99
CA ARG A 434 -8.73 24.95 -7.25
C ARG A 434 -8.23 23.51 -7.02
N PHE A 435 -8.72 22.84 -5.95
CA PHE A 435 -8.53 21.40 -5.75
C PHE A 435 -9.43 20.58 -6.68
N TYR A 436 -10.52 21.19 -7.14
CA TYR A 436 -11.46 20.66 -8.11
C TYR A 436 -11.79 21.74 -9.16
N GLU A 437 -12.06 21.32 -10.39
CA GLU A 437 -12.54 22.22 -11.44
C GLU A 437 -14.07 22.30 -11.38
N ILE A 438 -14.63 23.49 -11.61
CA ILE A 438 -16.08 23.74 -11.59
C ILE A 438 -16.77 23.20 -12.85
N ASP A 439 -18.04 22.81 -12.75
CA ASP A 439 -18.85 22.35 -13.89
C ASP A 439 -19.32 23.54 -14.75
N SER A 440 -19.74 24.64 -14.13
CA SER A 440 -20.14 25.88 -14.81
C SER A 440 -19.93 27.11 -13.92
N GLY A 441 -19.95 28.30 -14.52
CA GLY A 441 -19.69 29.57 -13.86
C GLY A 441 -18.23 29.99 -13.88
N GLU A 442 -17.87 30.96 -13.03
CA GLU A 442 -16.53 31.53 -12.92
C GLU A 442 -16.16 31.79 -11.46
N ILE A 443 -14.90 31.53 -11.11
CA ILE A 443 -14.29 31.96 -9.85
C ILE A 443 -13.17 32.93 -10.18
N LEU A 444 -13.25 34.14 -9.66
CA LEU A 444 -12.30 35.20 -9.95
C LEU A 444 -11.50 35.55 -8.68
N MET A 445 -10.20 35.77 -8.86
CA MET A 445 -9.33 36.38 -7.87
C MET A 445 -8.75 37.67 -8.45
N ASP A 446 -9.02 38.80 -7.79
CA ASP A 446 -8.70 40.15 -8.28
C ASP A 446 -9.20 40.43 -9.73
N GLY A 447 -10.34 39.85 -10.10
CA GLY A 447 -10.96 39.99 -11.43
C GLY A 447 -10.41 39.05 -12.49
N VAL A 448 -9.44 38.19 -12.15
CA VAL A 448 -8.88 37.18 -13.07
C VAL A 448 -9.46 35.80 -12.73
N ASP A 449 -9.94 35.07 -13.72
CA ASP A 449 -10.41 33.70 -13.55
C ASP A 449 -9.27 32.81 -13.04
N ILE A 450 -9.51 32.11 -11.93
CA ILE A 450 -8.51 31.23 -11.28
C ILE A 450 -7.99 30.13 -12.21
N ARG A 451 -8.75 29.77 -13.26
CA ARG A 451 -8.30 28.81 -14.29
C ARG A 451 -7.18 29.36 -15.17
N LYS A 452 -7.06 30.67 -15.28
CA LYS A 452 -6.01 31.39 -16.02
C LYS A 452 -4.82 31.78 -15.15
N VAL A 453 -4.90 31.57 -13.83
CA VAL A 453 -3.81 31.82 -12.88
C VAL A 453 -3.02 30.53 -12.70
N GLY A 454 -1.68 30.62 -12.64
CA GLY A 454 -0.84 29.48 -12.31
C GLY A 454 -1.17 28.98 -10.89
N ARG A 455 -1.34 27.65 -10.72
CA ARG A 455 -1.76 27.06 -9.44
C ARG A 455 -0.82 27.39 -8.27
N GLU A 456 0.48 27.36 -8.52
CA GLU A 456 1.47 27.73 -7.51
C GLU A 456 1.26 29.19 -7.04
N ASN A 457 1.06 30.10 -7.98
CA ASN A 457 0.78 31.51 -7.67
C ASN A 457 -0.60 31.68 -7.01
N LEU A 458 -1.64 30.98 -7.45
CA LEU A 458 -2.95 31.00 -6.81
C LEU A 458 -2.85 30.55 -5.34
N ARG A 459 -2.27 29.37 -5.10
CA ARG A 459 -2.19 28.76 -3.77
C ARG A 459 -1.23 29.49 -2.85
N SER A 460 -0.17 30.12 -3.36
CA SER A 460 0.72 30.98 -2.54
C SER A 460 0.03 32.23 -2.02
N ASN A 461 -1.05 32.70 -2.68
CA ASN A 461 -1.88 33.81 -2.25
C ASN A 461 -3.06 33.40 -1.34
N ILE A 462 -3.20 32.12 -1.02
CA ILE A 462 -4.25 31.59 -0.13
C ILE A 462 -3.60 30.84 1.04
N ALA A 463 -3.88 31.26 2.27
CA ALA A 463 -3.57 30.49 3.46
C ALA A 463 -4.80 29.70 3.89
N MET A 464 -4.61 28.46 4.35
CA MET A 464 -5.71 27.62 4.82
C MET A 464 -5.39 27.03 6.20
N VAL A 465 -6.35 27.15 7.12
CA VAL A 465 -6.34 26.44 8.40
C VAL A 465 -7.40 25.36 8.32
N LEU A 466 -6.95 24.10 8.29
CA LEU A 466 -7.80 22.92 8.16
C LEU A 466 -8.42 22.53 9.50
N GLN A 467 -9.57 21.85 9.44
CA GLN A 467 -10.23 21.25 10.60
C GLN A 467 -9.33 20.21 11.26
N ASP A 468 -8.83 19.26 10.48
CA ASP A 468 -7.86 18.26 10.92
C ASP A 468 -6.44 18.77 10.70
N THR A 469 -5.72 18.97 11.80
CA THR A 469 -4.36 19.48 11.76
C THR A 469 -3.37 18.35 11.56
N HIS A 470 -2.68 18.34 10.43
CA HIS A 470 -1.58 17.43 10.17
C HIS A 470 -0.23 18.10 10.41
N LEU A 471 0.59 17.47 11.26
CA LEU A 471 1.95 17.91 11.56
C LEU A 471 2.94 16.87 11.03
N PHE A 472 4.04 17.37 10.46
CA PHE A 472 5.10 16.52 9.95
C PHE A 472 6.13 16.21 11.05
N THR A 473 6.74 15.04 10.97
CA THR A 473 7.88 14.70 11.82
C THR A 473 9.00 15.71 11.58
N GLY A 474 9.48 16.34 12.65
CA GLY A 474 10.46 17.43 12.61
C GLY A 474 10.26 18.35 13.79
N THR A 475 11.00 19.46 13.85
CA THR A 475 10.87 20.43 14.92
C THR A 475 9.59 21.26 14.80
N ILE A 476 9.17 21.89 15.90
CA ILE A 476 8.07 22.88 15.88
C ILE A 476 8.41 24.02 14.92
N ARG A 477 9.67 24.47 14.92
CA ARG A 477 10.18 25.51 14.01
C ARG A 477 9.97 25.14 12.55
N GLU A 478 10.35 23.94 12.14
CA GLU A 478 10.17 23.43 10.78
C GLU A 478 8.70 23.31 10.40
N ASN A 479 7.88 22.85 11.32
CA ASN A 479 6.42 22.75 11.11
C ASN A 479 5.74 24.10 10.90
N ILE A 480 6.15 25.15 11.59
CA ILE A 480 5.67 26.52 11.34
C ILE A 480 6.21 27.03 10.02
N ARG A 481 7.53 26.87 9.76
CA ARG A 481 8.20 27.29 8.53
C ARG A 481 7.64 26.63 7.28
N TYR A 482 6.95 25.49 7.41
CA TYR A 482 6.27 24.83 6.28
C TYR A 482 5.31 25.76 5.52
N GLY A 483 4.71 26.76 6.17
CA GLY A 483 3.88 27.77 5.52
C GLY A 483 4.66 28.74 4.61
N ARG A 484 5.98 28.90 4.83
CA ARG A 484 6.90 29.66 4.00
C ARG A 484 8.33 29.22 4.28
N LEU A 485 8.92 28.44 3.38
CA LEU A 485 10.19 27.74 3.59
C LEU A 485 11.40 28.66 3.77
N ASP A 486 11.39 29.85 3.17
CA ASP A 486 12.45 30.86 3.25
C ASP A 486 12.35 31.79 4.47
N ALA A 487 11.38 31.55 5.36
CA ALA A 487 11.19 32.38 6.55
C ALA A 487 12.34 32.24 7.55
N THR A 488 12.77 33.39 8.09
CA THR A 488 13.79 33.46 9.14
C THR A 488 13.23 32.97 10.49
N ASP A 489 14.12 32.63 11.42
CA ASP A 489 13.74 32.20 12.77
C ASP A 489 12.94 33.30 13.51
N ALA A 490 13.29 34.56 13.31
CA ALA A 490 12.57 35.69 13.89
C ALA A 490 11.12 35.78 13.36
N GLU A 491 10.92 35.52 12.07
CA GLU A 491 9.57 35.48 11.48
C GLU A 491 8.77 34.27 11.97
N VAL A 492 9.41 33.13 12.19
CA VAL A 492 8.77 31.95 12.82
C VAL A 492 8.28 32.29 14.22
N GLU A 493 9.10 32.93 15.04
CA GLU A 493 8.70 33.37 16.38
C GLU A 493 7.58 34.41 16.35
N GLN A 494 7.66 35.35 15.40
CA GLN A 494 6.59 36.36 15.23
C GLN A 494 5.26 35.69 14.84
N ALA A 495 5.28 34.75 13.91
CA ALA A 495 4.09 34.00 13.51
C ALA A 495 3.51 33.18 14.68
N ALA A 496 4.37 32.56 15.50
CA ALA A 496 3.94 31.86 16.70
C ALA A 496 3.34 32.79 17.77
N LYS A 497 3.88 34.01 17.93
CA LYS A 497 3.32 35.04 18.81
C LYS A 497 1.95 35.52 18.31
N MET A 498 1.81 35.72 17.00
CA MET A 498 0.55 36.09 16.36
C MET A 498 -0.51 35.01 16.59
N ALA A 499 -0.16 33.75 16.42
CA ALA A 499 -1.04 32.60 16.64
C ALA A 499 -1.28 32.26 18.13
N SER A 500 -0.74 33.02 19.08
CA SER A 500 -0.77 32.71 20.51
C SER A 500 -0.10 31.38 20.89
N ALA A 501 0.76 30.83 20.02
CA ALA A 501 1.48 29.57 20.21
C ALA A 501 2.79 29.73 21.03
N HIS A 502 3.44 30.87 20.96
CA HIS A 502 4.76 31.12 21.57
C HIS A 502 4.83 30.73 23.06
N SER A 503 3.79 31.06 23.83
CA SER A 503 3.79 30.84 25.28
C SER A 503 3.79 29.35 25.67
N PHE A 504 3.16 28.47 24.91
CA PHE A 504 3.23 27.04 25.17
C PHE A 504 4.54 26.43 24.64
N ILE A 505 5.01 26.90 23.48
CA ILE A 505 6.28 26.44 22.88
C ILE A 505 7.42 26.66 23.86
N MET A 506 7.52 27.83 24.45
CA MET A 506 8.58 28.17 25.42
C MET A 506 8.50 27.40 26.75
N ARG A 507 7.41 26.71 27.02
CA ARG A 507 7.27 25.82 28.18
C ARG A 507 7.70 24.39 27.91
N LEU A 508 7.93 24.05 26.65
CA LEU A 508 8.48 22.75 26.27
C LEU A 508 9.99 22.74 26.52
N GLU A 509 10.53 21.59 26.86
CA GLU A 509 11.94 21.43 27.24
C GLU A 509 12.93 22.02 26.22
N ASN A 510 12.67 21.79 24.91
CA ASN A 510 13.51 22.27 23.82
C ASN A 510 12.88 23.45 23.05
N GLY A 511 11.81 24.07 23.57
CA GLY A 511 11.17 25.21 22.92
C GLY A 511 10.80 24.94 21.46
N TYR A 512 11.24 25.81 20.54
CA TYR A 512 11.00 25.67 19.09
C TYR A 512 11.69 24.47 18.44
N ASP A 513 12.72 23.92 19.07
CA ASP A 513 13.47 22.78 18.58
C ASP A 513 12.92 21.44 19.12
N THR A 514 11.79 21.49 19.84
CA THR A 514 11.04 20.31 20.27
C THR A 514 10.60 19.49 19.04
N MET A 515 10.97 18.21 19.04
CA MET A 515 10.59 17.27 17.98
C MET A 515 9.09 16.91 18.07
N ILE A 516 8.44 16.93 16.94
CA ILE A 516 7.07 16.46 16.74
C ILE A 516 7.12 15.04 16.17
N GLU A 517 6.40 14.13 16.79
CA GLU A 517 6.33 12.73 16.42
C GLU A 517 4.90 12.33 16.03
N GLY A 518 4.77 11.45 15.04
CA GLY A 518 3.52 10.78 14.71
C GLY A 518 2.30 11.71 14.63
N ASP A 519 2.33 12.71 13.75
CA ASP A 519 1.23 13.69 13.57
C ASP A 519 0.95 14.54 14.82
N GLY A 520 1.97 14.78 15.64
CA GLY A 520 1.84 15.57 16.86
C GLY A 520 1.21 14.81 18.03
N ALA A 521 1.43 13.49 18.11
CA ALA A 521 0.92 12.65 19.20
C ALA A 521 1.40 13.11 20.59
N ASN A 522 2.54 13.80 20.66
CA ASN A 522 3.10 14.39 21.87
C ASN A 522 2.51 15.78 22.21
N LEU A 523 1.57 16.31 21.44
CA LEU A 523 0.91 17.60 21.65
C LEU A 523 -0.59 17.43 21.85
N SER A 524 -1.21 18.33 22.65
CA SER A 524 -2.66 18.39 22.75
C SER A 524 -3.28 18.88 21.43
N GLN A 525 -4.57 18.56 21.20
CA GLN A 525 -5.28 19.00 20.00
C GLN A 525 -5.25 20.53 19.83
N GLY A 526 -5.44 21.27 20.92
CA GLY A 526 -5.36 22.73 20.88
C GLY A 526 -3.97 23.26 20.54
N GLN A 527 -2.90 22.62 21.05
CA GLN A 527 -1.51 22.99 20.68
C GLN A 527 -1.24 22.73 19.20
N ARG A 528 -1.71 21.62 18.65
CA ARG A 528 -1.63 21.33 17.22
C ARG A 528 -2.35 22.40 16.39
N GLN A 529 -3.54 22.80 16.82
CA GLN A 529 -4.31 23.86 16.15
C GLN A 529 -3.59 25.20 16.17
N LEU A 530 -2.98 25.60 17.31
CA LEU A 530 -2.17 26.82 17.38
C LEU A 530 -0.97 26.79 16.44
N LEU A 531 -0.33 25.64 16.25
CA LEU A 531 0.75 25.49 15.25
C LEU A 531 0.24 25.60 13.81
N ASN A 532 -0.97 25.09 13.52
CA ASN A 532 -1.59 25.25 12.20
C ASN A 532 -1.92 26.72 11.90
N ILE A 533 -2.42 27.46 12.90
CA ILE A 533 -2.64 28.92 12.80
C ILE A 533 -1.30 29.63 12.57
N ALA A 534 -0.21 29.25 13.27
CA ALA A 534 1.12 29.84 13.08
C ALA A 534 1.65 29.56 11.67
N ARG A 535 1.42 28.36 11.12
CA ARG A 535 1.74 27.99 9.74
C ARG A 535 1.00 28.88 8.72
N ALA A 536 -0.27 29.17 8.97
CA ALA A 536 -1.04 30.09 8.13
C ALA A 536 -0.59 31.57 8.32
N ALA A 537 -0.14 31.96 9.52
CA ALA A 537 0.34 33.30 9.80
C ALA A 537 1.63 33.64 9.04
N ILE A 538 2.57 32.69 8.98
CA ILE A 538 3.88 32.90 8.35
C ILE A 538 3.80 33.03 6.82
N SER A 539 2.77 32.49 6.19
CA SER A 539 2.56 32.54 4.73
C SER A 539 2.36 33.97 4.20
N LYS A 540 1.85 34.89 5.02
CA LYS A 540 1.50 36.29 4.66
C LYS A 540 0.51 36.39 3.46
N ALA A 541 -0.22 35.33 3.14
CA ALA A 541 -1.17 35.31 2.04
C ALA A 541 -2.32 36.30 2.28
N PRO A 542 -2.77 37.05 1.24
CA PRO A 542 -3.86 38.04 1.37
C PRO A 542 -5.25 37.41 1.57
N VAL A 543 -5.43 36.17 1.14
CA VAL A 543 -6.67 35.41 1.33
C VAL A 543 -6.46 34.33 2.40
N LEU A 544 -7.38 34.22 3.34
CA LEU A 544 -7.38 33.24 4.42
C LEU A 544 -8.66 32.41 4.38
N ILE A 545 -8.52 31.10 4.40
CA ILE A 545 -9.62 30.15 4.53
C ILE A 545 -9.51 29.48 5.90
N LEU A 546 -10.57 29.54 6.68
CA LEU A 546 -10.65 28.91 7.98
C LEU A 546 -11.76 27.86 7.97
N ASP A 547 -11.36 26.59 8.13
CA ASP A 547 -12.31 25.49 8.40
C ASP A 547 -12.27 25.21 9.91
N GLU A 548 -13.28 25.74 10.63
CA GLU A 548 -13.27 25.81 12.09
C GLU A 548 -13.72 24.48 12.72
N ALA A 549 -12.82 23.83 13.44
CA ALA A 549 -13.19 22.79 14.39
C ALA A 549 -12.40 22.92 15.70
N THR A 550 -13.11 23.35 16.74
CA THR A 550 -12.57 23.44 18.11
C THR A 550 -13.40 22.60 19.08
N SER A 551 -14.05 21.54 18.62
CA SER A 551 -15.04 20.76 19.35
C SER A 551 -14.52 19.95 20.55
N SER A 552 -13.21 19.96 20.84
CA SER A 552 -12.61 19.13 21.90
C SER A 552 -11.43 19.80 22.61
N VAL A 553 -11.44 21.14 22.73
CA VAL A 553 -10.36 21.91 23.35
C VAL A 553 -10.83 22.52 24.65
N ASP A 554 -9.96 22.56 25.68
CA ASP A 554 -10.27 23.22 26.96
C ASP A 554 -10.51 24.74 26.79
N THR A 555 -11.35 25.34 27.62
CA THR A 555 -11.76 26.74 27.52
C THR A 555 -10.61 27.75 27.50
N ARG A 556 -9.50 27.46 28.18
CA ARG A 556 -8.32 28.34 28.19
C ARG A 556 -7.60 28.35 26.86
N THR A 557 -7.35 27.17 26.32
CA THR A 557 -6.70 27.02 25.00
C THR A 557 -7.61 27.52 23.89
N GLU A 558 -8.92 27.36 24.03
CA GLU A 558 -9.92 27.91 23.13
C GLU A 558 -9.79 29.44 22.98
N ARG A 559 -9.69 30.20 24.10
CA ARG A 559 -9.44 31.63 24.04
C ARG A 559 -8.14 32.00 23.32
N HIS A 560 -7.08 31.21 23.50
CA HIS A 560 -5.83 31.43 22.79
C HIS A 560 -5.99 31.22 21.29
N ILE A 561 -6.77 30.21 20.88
CA ILE A 561 -7.10 29.94 19.48
C ILE A 561 -7.90 31.10 18.90
N GLU A 562 -8.98 31.55 19.59
CA GLU A 562 -9.80 32.69 19.15
C GLU A 562 -8.96 33.96 18.98
N HIS A 563 -8.13 34.32 19.97
CA HIS A 563 -7.24 35.47 19.85
C HIS A 563 -6.20 35.33 18.72
N GLY A 564 -5.67 34.12 18.50
CA GLY A 564 -4.77 33.86 17.39
C GLY A 564 -5.46 34.01 16.03
N MET A 565 -6.68 33.50 15.93
CA MET A 565 -7.48 33.61 14.72
C MET A 565 -7.91 35.07 14.43
N ASP A 566 -8.34 35.82 15.44
CA ASP A 566 -8.71 37.22 15.25
C ASP A 566 -7.56 38.07 14.73
N ARG A 567 -6.34 37.86 15.27
CA ARG A 567 -5.12 38.52 14.79
C ARG A 567 -4.76 38.09 13.38
N LEU A 568 -4.94 36.80 13.06
CA LEU A 568 -4.64 36.24 11.74
C LEU A 568 -5.61 36.80 10.67
N MET A 569 -6.89 37.02 11.04
CA MET A 569 -7.92 37.55 10.15
C MET A 569 -7.79 39.06 9.90
N ALA A 570 -7.11 39.79 10.77
CA ALA A 570 -6.91 41.22 10.59
C ALA A 570 -6.16 41.47 9.27
N GLU A 571 -6.69 42.43 8.48
CA GLU A 571 -6.10 42.85 7.20
C GLU A 571 -6.12 41.80 6.06
N ARG A 572 -6.76 40.65 6.25
CA ARG A 572 -6.88 39.60 5.22
C ARG A 572 -8.33 39.40 4.78
N THR A 573 -8.52 39.10 3.51
CA THR A 573 -9.82 38.61 3.06
C THR A 573 -10.02 37.20 3.61
N THR A 574 -11.04 37.06 4.48
CA THR A 574 -11.21 35.82 5.23
C THR A 574 -12.52 35.12 4.87
N LEU A 575 -12.45 33.86 4.55
CA LEU A 575 -13.58 32.97 4.30
C LEU A 575 -13.63 31.93 5.43
N VAL A 576 -14.67 31.95 6.24
CA VAL A 576 -14.78 31.13 7.46
C VAL A 576 -15.92 30.15 7.32
N ILE A 577 -15.66 28.86 7.45
CA ILE A 577 -16.69 27.85 7.67
C ILE A 577 -16.98 27.83 9.16
N ALA A 578 -18.08 28.44 9.55
CA ALA A 578 -18.37 28.71 10.95
C ALA A 578 -19.19 27.59 11.59
N HIS A 579 -18.64 27.00 12.63
CA HIS A 579 -19.33 26.12 13.57
C HIS A 579 -19.64 26.78 14.92
N ARG A 580 -19.18 28.03 15.11
CA ARG A 580 -19.38 28.82 16.35
C ARG A 580 -20.06 30.14 16.09
N LEU A 581 -20.94 30.49 16.98
CA LEU A 581 -21.70 31.74 16.92
C LEU A 581 -20.82 33.00 17.11
N SER A 582 -19.73 32.92 17.89
CA SER A 582 -18.78 34.02 18.09
C SER A 582 -18.10 34.45 16.80
N THR A 583 -17.65 33.48 16.00
CA THR A 583 -16.98 33.74 14.73
C THR A 583 -17.92 34.32 13.66
N VAL A 584 -19.17 33.88 13.68
CA VAL A 584 -20.22 34.37 12.76
C VAL A 584 -20.61 35.82 13.06
N ARG A 585 -20.77 36.17 14.32
CA ARG A 585 -21.25 37.50 14.75
C ARG A 585 -20.40 38.65 14.24
N ASN A 586 -19.10 38.46 14.20
CA ASN A 586 -18.12 39.47 13.77
C ASN A 586 -17.81 39.43 12.27
N ALA A 587 -18.58 38.72 11.46
CA ALA A 587 -18.40 38.68 10.01
C ALA A 587 -19.04 39.90 9.33
N ASN A 588 -18.40 40.41 8.28
CA ASN A 588 -18.93 41.50 7.46
C ASN A 588 -20.13 41.06 6.61
N ALA A 589 -20.17 39.77 6.26
CA ALA A 589 -21.34 39.16 5.66
C ALA A 589 -21.41 37.67 6.02
N ILE A 590 -22.62 37.19 6.20
CA ILE A 590 -22.95 35.80 6.51
C ILE A 590 -23.70 35.24 5.30
N MET A 591 -23.26 34.09 4.80
CA MET A 591 -23.88 33.31 3.73
C MET A 591 -24.52 32.08 4.36
N VAL A 592 -25.84 31.99 4.33
CA VAL A 592 -26.55 30.79 4.80
C VAL A 592 -26.75 29.85 3.64
N LEU A 593 -26.17 28.67 3.76
CA LEU A 593 -26.25 27.62 2.74
C LEU A 593 -27.26 26.54 3.16
N GLU A 594 -28.11 26.15 2.24
CA GLU A 594 -28.98 24.99 2.36
C GLU A 594 -29.14 24.30 1.02
N ASN A 595 -28.98 22.96 0.98
CA ASN A 595 -29.10 22.13 -0.23
C ASN A 595 -28.25 22.59 -1.44
N GLY A 596 -27.10 23.20 -1.16
CA GLY A 596 -26.17 23.66 -2.20
C GLY A 596 -26.48 25.04 -2.79
N GLU A 597 -27.38 25.82 -2.16
CA GLU A 597 -27.75 27.17 -2.56
C GLU A 597 -27.53 28.16 -1.42
N ILE A 598 -27.26 29.43 -1.74
CA ILE A 598 -27.24 30.52 -0.75
C ILE A 598 -28.66 31.03 -0.63
N ILE A 599 -29.31 30.75 0.50
CA ILE A 599 -30.72 31.11 0.77
C ILE A 599 -30.87 32.45 1.48
N GLU A 600 -29.86 32.87 2.27
CA GLU A 600 -29.86 34.16 2.98
C GLU A 600 -28.46 34.78 2.92
N ARG A 601 -28.41 36.12 2.87
CA ARG A 601 -27.17 36.88 2.85
C ARG A 601 -27.40 38.22 3.61
N GLY A 602 -26.50 38.54 4.53
CA GLY A 602 -26.57 39.78 5.29
C GLY A 602 -25.52 39.82 6.41
N ASP A 603 -25.54 40.88 7.21
CA ASP A 603 -24.82 40.91 8.48
C ASP A 603 -25.65 40.24 9.59
N HIS A 604 -25.04 40.12 10.77
CA HIS A 604 -25.67 39.47 11.92
C HIS A 604 -27.03 40.05 12.30
N ASP A 605 -27.12 41.40 12.39
CA ASP A 605 -28.32 42.09 12.85
C ASP A 605 -29.43 42.02 11.79
N GLN A 606 -29.10 42.22 10.51
CA GLN A 606 -30.01 42.08 9.37
C GLN A 606 -30.66 40.69 9.32
N LEU A 607 -29.85 39.62 9.47
CA LEU A 607 -30.35 38.24 9.39
C LEU A 607 -31.18 37.86 10.63
N LEU A 608 -30.91 38.46 11.80
CA LEU A 608 -31.74 38.27 12.97
C LEU A 608 -33.12 38.95 12.82
N GLU A 609 -33.15 40.14 12.23
CA GLU A 609 -34.41 40.87 11.96
C GLU A 609 -35.30 40.15 10.95
N GLN A 610 -34.70 39.51 9.93
CA GLN A 610 -35.40 38.71 8.92
C GLN A 610 -36.11 37.50 9.51
N LYS A 611 -35.71 37.01 10.70
CA LYS A 611 -36.24 35.80 11.36
C LYS A 611 -36.29 34.56 10.46
N GLY A 612 -35.36 34.47 9.54
CA GLY A 612 -35.23 33.37 8.59
C GLY A 612 -34.45 32.19 9.16
N ARG A 613 -33.78 31.48 8.27
CA ARG A 613 -33.01 30.28 8.60
C ARG A 613 -31.83 30.56 9.53
N TYR A 614 -31.15 31.70 9.36
CA TYR A 614 -30.09 32.13 10.26
C TYR A 614 -30.61 32.31 11.70
N TYR A 615 -31.79 32.95 11.87
CA TYR A 615 -32.41 33.13 13.18
C TYR A 615 -32.73 31.78 13.84
N GLU A 616 -33.23 30.79 13.09
CA GLU A 616 -33.49 29.44 13.61
C GLU A 616 -32.22 28.75 14.11
N LEU A 617 -31.11 28.85 13.33
CA LEU A 617 -29.83 28.31 13.71
C LEU A 617 -29.21 29.01 14.93
N TYR A 618 -29.32 30.35 14.97
CA TYR A 618 -28.79 31.17 16.07
C TYR A 618 -29.53 30.95 17.39
N THR A 619 -30.85 30.82 17.35
CA THR A 619 -31.70 30.63 18.56
C THR A 619 -31.76 29.17 19.02
N GLY A 620 -31.10 28.25 18.35
CA GLY A 620 -31.10 26.83 18.70
C GLY A 620 -32.41 26.09 18.38
N LYS A 621 -33.34 26.69 17.65
CA LYS A 621 -34.57 26.03 17.19
C LYS A 621 -34.28 24.90 16.17
N LYS A 622 -33.13 24.97 15.50
CA LYS A 622 -32.53 23.88 14.70
C LYS A 622 -31.02 23.88 14.93
N GLN A 623 -30.40 22.70 14.96
CA GLN A 623 -28.98 22.55 15.20
C GLN A 623 -28.10 23.01 14.03
N LEU A 624 -26.97 23.63 14.37
CA LEU A 624 -25.86 24.00 13.46
C LEU A 624 -25.03 22.78 12.97
N ALA A 625 -25.46 21.57 13.30
CA ALA A 625 -24.67 20.34 13.15
C ALA A 625 -24.04 20.11 11.80
#